data_127c983e27d87a6c85c951b713503b65
#
_entry.id   127c983e27d87a6c85c951b713503b65
#
_cell.length_a   1.000
_cell.length_b   1.000
_cell.length_c   1.000
_cell.angle_alpha   90.00
_cell.angle_beta   90.00
_cell.angle_gamma   90.00
#
_symmetry.space_group_name_H-M   'P 1'
#
loop_
_entity.id
_entity.type
_entity.pdbx_description
1 polymer ?
#
loop_
_entity_poly.entity_id
_entity_poly.type
_entity_poly.pdbx_seq_one_letter_code
_entity_poly.pdbx_strand_id
1 'polypeptide(L)'
;MHLEGFYTYLQYERRYSKHTLAAYRNDISQFHDFLVKEYGSEDPDMLDVHHRQVRAWIIALMEDKTAARSVNRKISALKTYYRYCQQQKAINHNPMAKVTAPKTPKNLPLFVERTGMDNLFHLVAASYPEETETQRFVKLRDRMIVEMLYATGMRRGELLGLTDLSFDWSNQQVKVLGKGNKERIIPIGKDMLTLVKEYQAERNRLYGKGEHFLITGAGKPAYPKMVYNIVHNVLQQVTTLTRTSPHVLRHTFATHLSNNGAELNAVKELLGHASLASTQVYTHNTIDQLKKIHKRAHPKG
;
A
#
# COMPACT_ATOMS: atom_id res chain seq x y z
N MET A 1 -22.90 -4.83 23.01
CA MET A 1 -22.93 -6.23 22.45
C MET A 1 -22.82 -6.25 20.93
N HIS A 2 -23.57 -5.48 20.16
CA HIS A 2 -23.54 -5.51 18.68
C HIS A 2 -22.22 -5.01 18.06
N LEU A 3 -21.53 -4.02 18.63
CA LEU A 3 -20.27 -3.53 18.09
C LEU A 3 -19.13 -4.53 18.20
N GLU A 4 -19.00 -5.25 19.31
CA GLU A 4 -17.97 -6.30 19.44
C GLU A 4 -18.22 -7.48 18.49
N GLY A 5 -19.49 -7.89 18.33
CA GLY A 5 -19.88 -8.88 17.34
C GLY A 5 -19.53 -8.43 15.90
N PHE A 6 -19.74 -7.16 15.59
CA PHE A 6 -19.35 -6.59 14.30
C PHE A 6 -17.84 -6.63 14.07
N TYR A 7 -17.03 -6.26 15.06
CA TYR A 7 -15.58 -6.30 14.90
C TYR A 7 -15.04 -7.71 14.76
N THR A 8 -15.65 -8.67 15.48
CA THR A 8 -15.37 -10.11 15.35
C THR A 8 -15.71 -10.60 13.93
N TYR A 9 -16.90 -10.24 13.42
CA TYR A 9 -17.30 -10.52 12.03
C TYR A 9 -16.31 -9.96 11.01
N LEU A 10 -15.88 -8.69 11.15
CA LEU A 10 -14.90 -8.10 10.25
C LEU A 10 -13.55 -8.82 10.30
N GLN A 11 -13.12 -9.22 11.48
CA GLN A 11 -11.81 -9.86 11.67
C GLN A 11 -11.80 -11.29 11.13
N TYR A 12 -12.77 -12.11 11.50
CA TYR A 12 -12.72 -13.55 11.24
C TYR A 12 -13.47 -13.96 9.97
N GLU A 13 -14.63 -13.40 9.70
CA GLU A 13 -15.40 -13.76 8.51
C GLU A 13 -14.99 -12.94 7.29
N ARG A 14 -14.85 -11.62 7.45
CA ARG A 14 -14.46 -10.73 6.35
C ARG A 14 -12.95 -10.63 6.16
N ARG A 15 -12.15 -11.12 7.09
CA ARG A 15 -10.68 -11.13 7.09
C ARG A 15 -10.07 -9.76 6.79
N TYR A 16 -10.62 -8.73 7.43
CA TYR A 16 -10.10 -7.36 7.28
C TYR A 16 -8.75 -7.23 7.96
N SER A 17 -7.87 -6.41 7.40
CA SER A 17 -6.55 -6.13 7.99
C SER A 17 -6.69 -5.40 9.33
N LYS A 18 -5.73 -5.56 10.23
CA LYS A 18 -5.67 -4.85 11.52
C LYS A 18 -5.81 -3.32 11.34
N HIS A 19 -5.22 -2.75 10.28
CA HIS A 19 -5.34 -1.32 9.96
C HIS A 19 -6.77 -0.93 9.54
N THR A 20 -7.46 -1.78 8.79
CA THR A 20 -8.85 -1.51 8.40
C THR A 20 -9.77 -1.61 9.60
N LEU A 21 -9.56 -2.59 10.49
CA LEU A 21 -10.30 -2.73 11.73
C LEU A 21 -10.12 -1.51 12.64
N ALA A 22 -8.88 -1.07 12.85
CA ALA A 22 -8.58 0.12 13.64
C ALA A 22 -9.24 1.39 13.06
N ALA A 23 -9.19 1.54 11.72
CA ALA A 23 -9.85 2.67 11.05
C ALA A 23 -11.37 2.63 11.22
N TYR A 24 -11.99 1.44 11.10
CA TYR A 24 -13.45 1.31 11.28
C TYR A 24 -13.86 1.52 12.73
N ARG A 25 -13.10 1.00 13.71
CA ARG A 25 -13.34 1.29 15.13
C ARG A 25 -13.34 2.79 15.39
N ASN A 26 -12.30 3.48 14.94
CA ASN A 26 -12.19 4.93 15.10
C ASN A 26 -13.33 5.71 14.41
N ASP A 27 -13.73 5.28 13.20
CA ASP A 27 -14.80 5.94 12.45
C ASP A 27 -16.17 5.79 13.14
N ILE A 28 -16.45 4.61 13.67
CA ILE A 28 -17.71 4.33 14.39
C ILE A 28 -17.72 5.03 15.74
N SER A 29 -16.60 5.01 16.48
CA SER A 29 -16.48 5.77 17.74
C SER A 29 -16.73 7.26 17.53
N GLN A 30 -16.13 7.87 16.50
CA GLN A 30 -16.37 9.29 16.19
C GLN A 30 -17.83 9.60 15.85
N PHE A 31 -18.53 8.67 15.24
CA PHE A 31 -19.96 8.84 14.98
C PHE A 31 -20.78 8.73 16.28
N HIS A 32 -20.45 7.79 17.16
CA HIS A 32 -21.06 7.66 18.48
C HIS A 32 -20.82 8.93 19.30
N ASP A 33 -19.59 9.43 19.37
CA ASP A 33 -19.24 10.66 20.09
C ASP A 33 -20.01 11.88 19.57
N PHE A 34 -20.24 11.95 18.25
CA PHE A 34 -21.09 12.97 17.64
C PHE A 34 -22.53 12.86 18.12
N LEU A 35 -23.09 11.65 18.20
CA LEU A 35 -24.46 11.45 18.68
C LEU A 35 -24.60 11.86 20.15
N VAL A 36 -23.63 11.50 20.99
CA VAL A 36 -23.57 11.94 22.41
C VAL A 36 -23.61 13.47 22.50
N LYS A 37 -22.75 14.14 21.76
CA LYS A 37 -22.60 15.59 21.79
C LYS A 37 -23.85 16.33 21.25
N GLU A 38 -24.39 15.87 20.16
CA GLU A 38 -25.45 16.60 19.42
C GLU A 38 -26.84 16.35 20.00
N TYR A 39 -27.07 15.14 20.55
CA TYR A 39 -28.40 14.73 21.03
C TYR A 39 -28.50 14.58 22.54
N GLY A 40 -27.39 14.82 23.27
CA GLY A 40 -27.39 14.88 24.73
C GLY A 40 -27.64 13.56 25.47
N SER A 41 -27.52 12.42 24.76
CA SER A 41 -27.65 11.09 25.36
C SER A 41 -26.25 10.60 25.76
N GLU A 42 -26.06 10.20 27.02
CA GLU A 42 -24.76 9.66 27.47
C GLU A 42 -24.37 8.36 26.75
N ASP A 43 -25.35 7.54 26.34
CA ASP A 43 -25.13 6.30 25.55
C ASP A 43 -26.24 6.15 24.50
N PRO A 44 -26.10 6.78 23.31
CA PRO A 44 -27.08 6.71 22.26
C PRO A 44 -27.15 5.29 21.67
N ASP A 45 -28.37 4.75 21.53
CA ASP A 45 -28.55 3.46 20.90
C ASP A 45 -28.19 3.53 19.39
N MET A 46 -27.09 2.91 19.06
CA MET A 46 -26.61 2.82 17.68
C MET A 46 -27.57 2.03 16.73
N LEU A 47 -28.55 1.31 17.30
CA LEU A 47 -29.54 0.58 16.50
C LEU A 47 -30.76 1.45 16.17
N ASP A 48 -31.03 2.51 16.95
CA ASP A 48 -32.14 3.45 16.74
C ASP A 48 -31.73 4.73 15.98
N VAL A 49 -30.68 4.66 15.20
CA VAL A 49 -30.18 5.80 14.42
C VAL A 49 -30.99 5.98 13.13
N HIS A 50 -31.44 7.21 12.90
CA HIS A 50 -32.10 7.61 11.66
C HIS A 50 -31.14 8.22 10.63
N HIS A 51 -31.52 8.17 9.36
CA HIS A 51 -30.73 8.76 8.26
C HIS A 51 -30.47 10.28 8.42
N ARG A 52 -31.32 10.99 9.17
CA ARG A 52 -31.14 12.42 9.47
C ARG A 52 -29.90 12.65 10.34
N GLN A 53 -29.68 11.82 11.35
CA GLN A 53 -28.51 11.90 12.25
C GLN A 53 -27.20 11.60 11.50
N VAL A 54 -27.23 10.62 10.60
CA VAL A 54 -26.07 10.34 9.75
C VAL A 54 -25.76 11.52 8.81
N ARG A 55 -26.79 12.15 8.24
CA ARG A 55 -26.60 13.34 7.41
C ARG A 55 -26.06 14.53 8.20
N ALA A 56 -26.58 14.78 9.39
CA ALA A 56 -26.07 15.82 10.29
C ALA A 56 -24.58 15.62 10.59
N TRP A 57 -24.16 14.38 10.89
CA TRP A 57 -22.75 14.08 11.07
C TRP A 57 -21.89 14.34 9.82
N ILE A 58 -22.37 13.97 8.65
CA ILE A 58 -21.66 14.24 7.39
C ILE A 58 -21.51 15.75 7.17
N ILE A 59 -22.54 16.54 7.47
CA ILE A 59 -22.50 18.01 7.37
C ILE A 59 -21.45 18.54 8.34
N ALA A 60 -21.49 18.16 9.61
CA ALA A 60 -20.52 18.58 10.61
C ALA A 60 -19.07 18.24 10.19
N LEU A 61 -18.84 17.04 9.66
CA LEU A 61 -17.51 16.66 9.14
C LEU A 61 -17.07 17.54 7.95
N MET A 62 -17.98 17.97 7.12
CA MET A 62 -17.67 18.85 5.99
C MET A 62 -17.40 20.29 6.45
N GLU A 63 -18.13 20.79 7.44
CA GLU A 63 -17.90 22.09 8.09
C GLU A 63 -16.54 22.14 8.79
N ASP A 64 -16.14 21.05 9.45
CA ASP A 64 -14.79 20.85 10.01
C ASP A 64 -13.68 20.67 8.95
N LYS A 65 -14.00 20.90 7.67
CA LYS A 65 -13.07 20.76 6.53
C LYS A 65 -12.41 19.38 6.43
N THR A 66 -13.05 18.34 6.97
CA THR A 66 -12.60 16.96 6.79
C THR A 66 -12.60 16.62 5.30
N ALA A 67 -11.46 16.09 4.81
CA ALA A 67 -11.32 15.74 3.39
C ALA A 67 -12.41 14.77 2.91
N ALA A 68 -13.06 15.02 1.76
CA ALA A 68 -14.15 14.22 1.21
C ALA A 68 -13.82 12.71 1.14
N ARG A 69 -12.56 12.36 0.90
CA ARG A 69 -12.09 10.95 0.93
C ARG A 69 -12.21 10.33 2.32
N SER A 70 -11.89 11.09 3.36
CA SER A 70 -12.03 10.65 4.76
C SER A 70 -13.50 10.50 5.14
N VAL A 71 -14.34 11.45 4.75
CA VAL A 71 -15.80 11.38 4.92
C VAL A 71 -16.36 10.13 4.23
N ASN A 72 -15.94 9.84 3.00
CA ASN A 72 -16.38 8.66 2.26
C ASN A 72 -15.94 7.35 2.92
N ARG A 73 -14.74 7.29 3.53
CA ARG A 73 -14.31 6.12 4.31
C ARG A 73 -15.21 5.92 5.54
N LYS A 74 -15.53 6.99 6.26
CA LYS A 74 -16.43 6.98 7.43
C LYS A 74 -17.83 6.51 7.06
N ILE A 75 -18.38 7.01 5.96
CA ILE A 75 -19.67 6.54 5.39
C ILE A 75 -19.59 5.03 5.06
N SER A 76 -18.46 4.56 4.51
CA SER A 76 -18.28 3.15 4.18
C SER A 76 -18.21 2.26 5.42
N ALA A 77 -17.60 2.75 6.52
CA ALA A 77 -17.58 2.05 7.80
C ALA A 77 -19.00 1.89 8.37
N LEU A 78 -19.79 2.97 8.42
CA LEU A 78 -21.19 2.93 8.86
C LEU A 78 -22.08 2.06 7.93
N LYS A 79 -21.91 2.16 6.61
CA LYS A 79 -22.61 1.28 5.66
C LYS A 79 -22.37 -0.19 5.94
N THR A 80 -21.12 -0.54 6.27
CA THR A 80 -20.76 -1.93 6.58
C THR A 80 -21.34 -2.35 7.92
N TYR A 81 -21.30 -1.50 8.94
CA TYR A 81 -21.91 -1.76 10.25
C TYR A 81 -23.42 -1.97 10.18
N TYR A 82 -24.16 -1.05 9.57
CA TYR A 82 -25.61 -1.18 9.49
C TYR A 82 -26.07 -2.30 8.56
N ARG A 83 -25.28 -2.67 7.56
CA ARG A 83 -25.53 -3.90 6.78
C ARG A 83 -25.39 -5.15 7.65
N TYR A 84 -24.37 -5.21 8.51
CA TYR A 84 -24.20 -6.28 9.48
C TYR A 84 -25.38 -6.35 10.46
N CYS A 85 -25.79 -5.22 11.05
CA CYS A 85 -26.95 -5.16 11.95
C CYS A 85 -28.23 -5.65 11.27
N GLN A 86 -28.44 -5.31 10.00
CA GLN A 86 -29.59 -5.79 9.22
C GLN A 86 -29.51 -7.29 8.95
N GLN A 87 -28.35 -7.84 8.63
CA GLN A 87 -28.14 -9.28 8.47
C GLN A 87 -28.39 -10.05 9.76
N GLN A 88 -28.04 -9.48 10.91
CA GLN A 88 -28.33 -10.03 12.24
C GLN A 88 -29.77 -9.79 12.69
N LYS A 89 -30.62 -9.18 11.86
CA LYS A 89 -32.01 -8.81 12.19
C LYS A 89 -32.13 -7.89 13.43
N ALA A 90 -31.06 -7.17 13.76
CA ALA A 90 -31.04 -6.23 14.88
C ALA A 90 -31.74 -4.91 14.53
N ILE A 91 -31.88 -4.59 13.24
CA ILE A 91 -32.61 -3.43 12.72
C ILE A 91 -33.51 -3.83 11.56
N ASN A 92 -34.67 -3.16 11.46
CA ASN A 92 -35.60 -3.35 10.34
C ASN A 92 -35.30 -2.39 9.18
N HIS A 93 -34.77 -1.19 9.49
CA HIS A 93 -34.48 -0.14 8.53
C HIS A 93 -33.00 0.25 8.59
N ASN A 94 -32.36 0.29 7.42
CA ASN A 94 -30.97 0.70 7.32
C ASN A 94 -30.87 2.23 7.18
N PRO A 95 -30.33 2.97 8.17
CA PRO A 95 -30.23 4.43 8.09
C PRO A 95 -29.31 4.92 6.97
N MET A 96 -28.45 4.04 6.45
CA MET A 96 -27.53 4.38 5.36
C MET A 96 -28.17 4.28 3.97
N ALA A 97 -29.39 3.75 3.83
CA ALA A 97 -30.04 3.52 2.52
C ALA A 97 -30.20 4.81 1.70
N LYS A 98 -30.50 5.94 2.37
CA LYS A 98 -30.72 7.27 1.74
C LYS A 98 -29.50 8.19 1.86
N VAL A 99 -28.32 7.66 2.26
CA VAL A 99 -27.10 8.47 2.45
C VAL A 99 -26.25 8.47 1.19
N THR A 100 -26.09 9.64 0.60
CA THR A 100 -25.19 9.90 -0.53
C THR A 100 -23.83 10.35 -0.06
N ALA A 101 -22.77 9.79 -0.65
CA ALA A 101 -21.39 10.17 -0.36
C ALA A 101 -21.02 11.47 -1.11
N PRO A 102 -20.24 12.39 -0.50
CA PRO A 102 -19.75 13.57 -1.20
C PRO A 102 -18.86 13.16 -2.39
N LYS A 103 -18.97 13.95 -3.46
CA LYS A 103 -18.13 13.75 -4.66
C LYS A 103 -16.66 14.02 -4.31
N THR A 104 -15.79 13.09 -4.67
CA THR A 104 -14.34 13.29 -4.58
C THR A 104 -13.78 13.70 -5.92
N PRO A 105 -12.93 14.74 -5.99
CA PRO A 105 -12.26 15.06 -7.23
C PRO A 105 -11.42 13.86 -7.69
N LYS A 106 -11.51 13.54 -8.97
CA LYS A 106 -10.64 12.54 -9.60
C LYS A 106 -9.27 13.18 -9.81
N ASN A 107 -8.35 12.95 -8.91
CA ASN A 107 -6.97 13.35 -9.15
C ASN A 107 -6.38 12.45 -10.24
N LEU A 108 -5.71 13.06 -11.21
CA LEU A 108 -4.92 12.31 -12.19
C LEU A 108 -3.83 11.52 -11.45
N PRO A 109 -3.53 10.30 -11.89
CA PRO A 109 -2.41 9.53 -11.35
C PRO A 109 -1.11 10.31 -11.54
N LEU A 110 -0.39 10.54 -10.44
CA LEU A 110 0.91 11.17 -10.48
C LEU A 110 1.98 10.10 -10.77
N PHE A 111 2.83 10.33 -11.76
CA PHE A 111 3.98 9.50 -12.07
C PHE A 111 5.19 10.37 -12.37
N VAL A 112 6.39 9.82 -12.25
CA VAL A 112 7.64 10.49 -12.57
C VAL A 112 7.99 10.15 -14.02
N GLU A 113 8.34 11.15 -14.82
CA GLU A 113 8.78 10.96 -16.19
C GLU A 113 10.13 10.21 -16.25
N ARG A 114 10.47 9.68 -17.42
CA ARG A 114 11.66 8.87 -17.62
C ARG A 114 12.94 9.59 -17.24
N THR A 115 13.10 10.84 -17.69
CA THR A 115 14.24 11.69 -17.34
C THR A 115 14.34 11.95 -15.82
N GLY A 116 13.22 12.14 -15.14
CA GLY A 116 13.17 12.25 -13.69
C GLY A 116 13.59 10.95 -12.98
N MET A 117 13.25 9.79 -13.54
CA MET A 117 13.72 8.49 -13.02
C MET A 117 15.21 8.30 -13.24
N ASP A 118 15.76 8.70 -14.38
CA ASP A 118 17.20 8.60 -14.68
C ASP A 118 17.98 9.49 -13.68
N ASN A 119 17.53 10.71 -13.45
CA ASN A 119 18.11 11.61 -12.45
C ASN A 119 18.03 11.01 -11.03
N LEU A 120 16.91 10.37 -10.69
CA LEU A 120 16.73 9.70 -9.40
C LEU A 120 17.77 8.57 -9.22
N PHE A 121 18.01 7.75 -10.25
CA PHE A 121 19.00 6.67 -10.17
C PHE A 121 20.42 7.20 -10.04
N HIS A 122 20.76 8.27 -10.75
CA HIS A 122 22.05 8.95 -10.56
C HIS A 122 22.21 9.48 -9.15
N LEU A 123 21.17 10.10 -8.59
CA LEU A 123 21.18 10.65 -7.24
C LEU A 123 21.41 9.55 -6.17
N VAL A 124 20.66 8.43 -6.24
CA VAL A 124 20.77 7.37 -5.24
C VAL A 124 22.02 6.50 -5.39
N ALA A 125 22.67 6.52 -6.55
CA ALA A 125 23.92 5.83 -6.81
C ALA A 125 25.16 6.66 -6.42
N ALA A 126 25.03 7.96 -6.14
CA ALA A 126 26.13 8.83 -5.79
C ALA A 126 26.81 8.39 -4.48
N SER A 127 28.12 8.25 -4.50
CA SER A 127 28.96 7.94 -3.33
C SER A 127 29.98 9.05 -3.11
N TYR A 128 30.38 9.24 -1.85
CA TYR A 128 31.34 10.26 -1.46
C TYR A 128 32.53 9.60 -0.73
N PRO A 129 33.78 10.06 -0.97
CA PRO A 129 34.98 9.40 -0.43
C PRO A 129 35.09 9.35 1.10
N GLU A 130 34.49 10.34 1.79
CA GLU A 130 34.59 10.51 3.25
C GLU A 130 33.54 9.76 4.07
N GLU A 131 32.76 8.85 3.46
CA GLU A 131 31.68 8.16 4.15
C GLU A 131 32.18 7.04 5.05
N THR A 132 31.59 6.98 6.25
CA THR A 132 31.76 5.83 7.16
C THR A 132 31.14 4.57 6.56
N GLU A 133 31.54 3.39 7.06
CA GLU A 133 30.94 2.12 6.63
C GLU A 133 29.42 2.09 6.81
N THR A 134 28.93 2.59 7.94
CA THR A 134 27.50 2.67 8.21
C THR A 134 26.78 3.60 7.21
N GLN A 135 27.38 4.72 6.86
CA GLN A 135 26.81 5.65 5.87
C GLN A 135 26.76 5.01 4.48
N ARG A 136 27.81 4.31 4.06
CA ARG A 136 27.82 3.55 2.80
C ARG A 136 26.74 2.47 2.78
N PHE A 137 26.60 1.72 3.87
CA PHE A 137 25.52 0.73 3.99
C PHE A 137 24.14 1.37 3.89
N VAL A 138 23.89 2.48 4.59
CA VAL A 138 22.62 3.20 4.55
C VAL A 138 22.29 3.66 3.14
N LYS A 139 23.25 4.21 2.40
CA LYS A 139 23.08 4.62 1.01
C LYS A 139 22.78 3.45 0.09
N LEU A 140 23.54 2.35 0.20
CA LEU A 140 23.30 1.14 -0.58
C LEU A 140 21.90 0.56 -0.32
N ARG A 141 21.46 0.54 0.93
CA ARG A 141 20.11 0.16 1.33
C ARG A 141 19.06 1.07 0.71
N ASP A 142 19.23 2.39 0.81
CA ASP A 142 18.28 3.37 0.32
C ASP A 142 18.15 3.30 -1.21
N ARG A 143 19.27 3.16 -1.91
CA ARG A 143 19.32 2.86 -3.34
C ARG A 143 18.53 1.59 -3.67
N MET A 144 18.84 0.48 -2.97
CA MET A 144 18.16 -0.80 -3.18
C MET A 144 16.65 -0.68 -2.95
N ILE A 145 16.19 0.04 -1.92
CA ILE A 145 14.77 0.28 -1.65
C ILE A 145 14.08 0.99 -2.82
N VAL A 146 14.67 2.09 -3.30
CA VAL A 146 14.08 2.93 -4.35
C VAL A 146 14.05 2.18 -5.67
N GLU A 147 15.16 1.54 -6.06
CA GLU A 147 15.24 0.77 -7.29
C GLU A 147 14.32 -0.44 -7.27
N MET A 148 14.24 -1.18 -6.15
CA MET A 148 13.35 -2.34 -6.00
C MET A 148 11.88 -1.94 -6.12
N LEU A 149 11.44 -0.85 -5.47
CA LEU A 149 10.07 -0.38 -5.57
C LEU A 149 9.68 0.00 -7.01
N TYR A 150 10.60 0.62 -7.74
CA TYR A 150 10.36 0.96 -9.14
C TYR A 150 10.46 -0.25 -10.07
N ALA A 151 11.49 -1.09 -9.93
CA ALA A 151 11.69 -2.25 -10.81
C ALA A 151 10.57 -3.30 -10.72
N THR A 152 9.91 -3.39 -9.58
CA THR A 152 8.90 -4.43 -9.32
C THR A 152 7.48 -3.89 -9.18
N GLY A 153 7.31 -2.61 -8.94
CA GLY A 153 6.03 -2.02 -8.61
C GLY A 153 5.39 -2.60 -7.34
N MET A 154 6.15 -3.29 -6.48
CA MET A 154 5.61 -3.86 -5.24
C MET A 154 5.12 -2.79 -4.26
N ARG A 155 4.25 -3.16 -3.34
CA ARG A 155 3.78 -2.27 -2.28
C ARG A 155 4.85 -2.15 -1.18
N ARG A 156 4.89 -1.00 -0.49
CA ARG A 156 5.78 -0.79 0.66
C ARG A 156 5.70 -1.93 1.70
N GLY A 157 4.50 -2.41 2.00
CA GLY A 157 4.33 -3.52 2.94
C GLY A 157 4.87 -4.85 2.42
N GLU A 158 4.82 -5.09 1.11
CA GLU A 158 5.40 -6.26 0.47
C GLU A 158 6.93 -6.22 0.52
N LEU A 159 7.54 -5.04 0.28
CA LEU A 159 8.98 -4.83 0.44
C LEU A 159 9.46 -5.11 1.88
N LEU A 160 8.73 -4.62 2.88
CA LEU A 160 9.06 -4.83 4.30
C LEU A 160 8.89 -6.29 4.74
N GLY A 161 8.06 -7.05 4.05
CA GLY A 161 7.83 -8.48 4.32
C GLY A 161 8.79 -9.41 3.59
N LEU A 162 9.74 -8.90 2.81
CA LEU A 162 10.73 -9.74 2.15
C LEU A 162 11.67 -10.40 3.16
N THR A 163 12.09 -11.60 2.81
CA THR A 163 13.16 -12.36 3.46
C THR A 163 14.21 -12.75 2.42
N ASP A 164 15.34 -13.28 2.83
CA ASP A 164 16.37 -13.77 1.90
C ASP A 164 15.83 -14.89 0.99
N LEU A 165 14.87 -15.68 1.49
CA LEU A 165 14.19 -16.75 0.74
C LEU A 165 13.16 -16.24 -0.29
N SER A 166 12.86 -14.95 -0.29
CA SER A 166 11.94 -14.37 -1.27
C SER A 166 12.54 -14.28 -2.67
N PHE A 167 13.86 -14.42 -2.81
CA PHE A 167 14.58 -14.27 -4.07
C PHE A 167 14.90 -15.64 -4.69
N ASP A 168 14.43 -15.85 -5.91
CA ASP A 168 14.82 -16.96 -6.75
C ASP A 168 15.86 -16.46 -7.76
N TRP A 169 17.12 -16.73 -7.45
CA TRP A 169 18.28 -16.26 -8.20
C TRP A 169 18.37 -16.90 -9.60
N SER A 170 18.01 -18.19 -9.68
CA SER A 170 18.08 -18.96 -10.90
C SER A 170 17.04 -18.48 -11.93
N ASN A 171 15.84 -18.20 -11.46
CA ASN A 171 14.73 -17.75 -12.29
C ASN A 171 14.62 -16.23 -12.39
N GLN A 172 15.50 -15.46 -11.75
CA GLN A 172 15.49 -13.99 -11.78
C GLN A 172 14.13 -13.41 -11.37
N GLN A 173 13.67 -13.76 -10.18
CA GLN A 173 12.35 -13.38 -9.70
C GLN A 173 12.31 -13.20 -8.19
N VAL A 174 11.35 -12.40 -7.74
CA VAL A 174 11.05 -12.21 -6.32
C VAL A 174 9.61 -12.62 -6.04
N LYS A 175 9.43 -13.39 -4.98
CA LYS A 175 8.12 -13.78 -4.46
C LYS A 175 7.68 -12.82 -3.37
N VAL A 176 6.50 -12.22 -3.52
CA VAL A 176 5.93 -11.27 -2.57
C VAL A 176 4.59 -11.74 -2.05
N LEU A 177 4.32 -11.44 -0.77
CA LEU A 177 3.07 -11.75 -0.11
C LEU A 177 2.15 -10.53 -0.10
N GLY A 178 1.06 -10.60 -0.85
CA GLY A 178 0.09 -9.52 -1.00
C GLY A 178 -1.07 -9.56 0.01
N LYS A 179 -2.06 -8.70 -0.22
CA LYS A 179 -3.28 -8.65 0.61
C LYS A 179 -4.02 -9.99 0.58
N GLY A 180 -4.44 -10.47 1.75
CA GLY A 180 -5.17 -11.73 1.89
C GLY A 180 -4.27 -12.97 1.79
N ASN A 181 -3.00 -12.82 2.12
CA ASN A 181 -1.99 -13.91 2.10
C ASN A 181 -1.80 -14.54 0.71
N LYS A 182 -2.05 -13.78 -0.35
CA LYS A 182 -1.84 -14.24 -1.73
C LYS A 182 -0.43 -13.94 -2.17
N GLU A 183 0.28 -14.97 -2.58
CA GLU A 183 1.62 -14.85 -3.17
C GLU A 183 1.52 -14.45 -4.65
N ARG A 184 2.49 -13.70 -5.10
CA ARG A 184 2.75 -13.48 -6.53
C ARG A 184 4.23 -13.41 -6.79
N ILE A 185 4.61 -13.76 -8.00
CA ILE A 185 5.98 -13.72 -8.49
C ILE A 185 6.14 -12.48 -9.36
N ILE A 186 7.24 -11.76 -9.17
CA ILE A 186 7.59 -10.59 -9.97
C ILE A 186 8.98 -10.83 -10.57
N PRO A 187 9.12 -10.75 -11.91
CA PRO A 187 10.42 -10.81 -12.57
C PRO A 187 11.28 -9.60 -12.12
N ILE A 188 12.60 -9.82 -12.01
CA ILE A 188 13.58 -8.77 -11.72
C ILE A 188 14.77 -8.88 -12.67
N GLY A 189 15.25 -7.72 -13.15
CA GLY A 189 16.39 -7.63 -14.05
C GLY A 189 17.70 -8.01 -13.35
N LYS A 190 18.72 -8.34 -14.13
CA LYS A 190 20.05 -8.77 -13.64
C LYS A 190 20.70 -7.69 -12.76
N ASP A 191 20.59 -6.42 -13.15
CA ASP A 191 21.20 -5.30 -12.40
C ASP A 191 20.56 -5.18 -11.01
N MET A 192 19.25 -5.35 -10.92
CA MET A 192 18.54 -5.34 -9.64
C MET A 192 18.97 -6.53 -8.75
N LEU A 193 19.15 -7.71 -9.34
CA LEU A 193 19.67 -8.88 -8.62
C LEU A 193 21.07 -8.63 -8.08
N THR A 194 21.94 -8.01 -8.88
CA THR A 194 23.30 -7.64 -8.45
C THR A 194 23.24 -6.68 -7.26
N LEU A 195 22.42 -5.64 -7.35
CA LEU A 195 22.24 -4.68 -6.26
C LEU A 195 21.69 -5.34 -4.97
N VAL A 196 20.76 -6.29 -5.10
CA VAL A 196 20.26 -7.05 -3.96
C VAL A 196 21.37 -7.91 -3.32
N LYS A 197 22.21 -8.56 -4.13
CA LYS A 197 23.36 -9.35 -3.63
C LYS A 197 24.38 -8.47 -2.90
N GLU A 198 24.69 -7.30 -3.45
CA GLU A 198 25.57 -6.32 -2.82
C GLU A 198 25.02 -5.88 -1.45
N TYR A 199 23.74 -5.54 -1.41
CA TYR A 199 23.06 -5.17 -0.18
C TYR A 199 23.09 -6.32 0.85
N GLN A 200 22.78 -7.55 0.45
CA GLN A 200 22.80 -8.71 1.35
C GLN A 200 24.19 -9.01 1.88
N ALA A 201 25.21 -8.94 1.02
CA ALA A 201 26.61 -9.17 1.41
C ALA A 201 27.04 -8.14 2.46
N GLU A 202 26.78 -6.85 2.21
CA GLU A 202 27.16 -5.77 3.12
C GLU A 202 26.37 -5.79 4.43
N ARG A 203 25.05 -6.07 4.36
CA ARG A 203 24.22 -6.28 5.54
C ARG A 203 24.78 -7.42 6.41
N ASN A 204 25.07 -8.55 5.79
CA ASN A 204 25.57 -9.74 6.53
C ASN A 204 26.97 -9.52 7.08
N ARG A 205 27.81 -8.73 6.41
CA ARG A 205 29.14 -8.35 6.88
C ARG A 205 29.07 -7.49 8.15
N LEU A 206 28.18 -6.51 8.17
CA LEU A 206 28.07 -5.54 9.27
C LEU A 206 27.23 -6.02 10.45
N TYR A 207 26.16 -6.76 10.18
CA TYR A 207 25.12 -7.07 11.18
C TYR A 207 24.84 -8.58 11.34
N GLY A 208 25.50 -9.43 10.55
CA GLY A 208 25.20 -10.86 10.53
C GLY A 208 23.93 -11.21 9.76
N LYS A 209 23.67 -12.50 9.60
CA LYS A 209 22.42 -13.00 9.01
C LYS A 209 21.27 -12.87 10.02
N GLY A 210 20.17 -12.30 9.60
CA GLY A 210 18.96 -12.12 10.40
C GLY A 210 17.68 -12.56 9.68
N GLU A 211 16.57 -12.57 10.39
CA GLU A 211 15.26 -12.96 9.83
C GLU A 211 14.73 -11.93 8.81
N HIS A 212 15.09 -10.67 8.97
CA HIS A 212 14.59 -9.58 8.16
C HIS A 212 15.54 -9.26 7.01
N PHE A 213 15.01 -9.28 5.78
CA PHE A 213 15.78 -8.85 4.62
C PHE A 213 16.19 -7.39 4.74
N LEU A 214 15.21 -6.50 5.06
CA LEU A 214 15.44 -5.06 5.12
C LEU A 214 15.63 -4.57 6.56
N ILE A 215 16.78 -3.93 6.82
CA ILE A 215 17.16 -3.41 8.14
C ILE A 215 17.51 -1.91 8.12
N THR A 216 17.52 -1.30 9.30
CA THR A 216 18.01 0.06 9.52
C THR A 216 19.53 0.12 9.56
N GLY A 217 20.11 1.35 9.55
CA GLY A 217 21.55 1.54 9.77
C GLY A 217 22.05 1.13 11.17
N ALA A 218 21.15 0.75 12.08
CA ALA A 218 21.48 0.20 13.41
C ALA A 218 21.20 -1.31 13.50
N GLY A 219 21.05 -2.02 12.37
CA GLY A 219 20.79 -3.46 12.33
C GLY A 219 19.39 -3.89 12.75
N LYS A 220 18.47 -2.97 13.06
CA LYS A 220 17.09 -3.28 13.48
C LYS A 220 16.17 -3.47 12.25
N PRO A 221 15.06 -4.21 12.37
CA PRO A 221 14.09 -4.33 11.27
C PRO A 221 13.64 -2.98 10.73
N ALA A 222 13.54 -2.86 9.40
CA ALA A 222 13.02 -1.66 8.76
C ALA A 222 11.51 -1.50 9.04
N TYR A 223 11.04 -0.26 9.01
CA TYR A 223 9.65 0.08 9.36
C TYR A 223 9.01 1.02 8.30
N PRO A 224 7.67 1.06 8.23
CA PRO A 224 6.96 1.75 7.16
C PRO A 224 7.30 3.23 6.99
N LYS A 225 7.54 3.95 8.09
CA LYS A 225 7.87 5.38 8.06
C LYS A 225 9.26 5.62 7.47
N MET A 226 10.24 4.74 7.75
CA MET A 226 11.58 4.82 7.18
C MET A 226 11.53 4.73 5.66
N VAL A 227 10.89 3.69 5.12
CA VAL A 227 10.76 3.52 3.66
C VAL A 227 10.02 4.69 3.01
N TYR A 228 8.98 5.20 3.67
CA TYR A 228 8.28 6.39 3.20
C TYR A 228 9.21 7.60 3.12
N ASN A 229 9.96 7.89 4.18
CA ASN A 229 10.85 9.05 4.24
C ASN A 229 11.96 8.97 3.19
N ILE A 230 12.58 7.78 2.99
CA ILE A 230 13.60 7.57 1.96
C ILE A 230 13.04 7.94 0.58
N VAL A 231 11.92 7.34 0.20
CA VAL A 231 11.31 7.58 -1.12
C VAL A 231 10.84 9.03 -1.26
N HIS A 232 10.25 9.60 -0.20
CA HIS A 232 9.78 10.98 -0.18
C HIS A 232 10.93 11.97 -0.45
N ASN A 233 12.02 11.85 0.32
CA ASN A 233 13.17 12.73 0.23
C ASN A 233 13.87 12.66 -1.13
N VAL A 234 14.01 11.47 -1.70
CA VAL A 234 14.63 11.29 -3.02
C VAL A 234 13.73 11.85 -4.12
N LEU A 235 12.43 11.55 -4.09
CA LEU A 235 11.50 12.07 -5.10
C LEU A 235 11.37 13.59 -5.07
N GLN A 236 11.44 14.23 -3.90
CA GLN A 236 11.39 15.69 -3.80
C GLN A 236 12.56 16.39 -4.51
N GLN A 237 13.70 15.72 -4.68
CA GLN A 237 14.87 16.29 -5.34
C GLN A 237 14.82 16.19 -6.87
N VAL A 238 13.99 15.27 -7.42
CA VAL A 238 13.97 14.97 -8.85
C VAL A 238 12.65 15.28 -9.54
N THR A 239 11.62 15.69 -8.78
CA THR A 239 10.30 16.00 -9.33
C THR A 239 9.60 17.12 -8.57
N THR A 240 8.79 17.90 -9.27
CA THR A 240 7.91 18.94 -8.73
C THR A 240 6.54 18.42 -8.28
N LEU A 241 6.35 17.10 -8.24
CA LEU A 241 5.09 16.49 -7.83
C LEU A 241 4.72 16.90 -6.40
N THR A 242 3.48 17.34 -6.20
CA THR A 242 2.96 17.75 -4.88
C THR A 242 2.86 16.59 -3.88
N ARG A 243 2.84 15.36 -4.35
CA ARG A 243 2.80 14.16 -3.52
C ARG A 243 3.90 13.19 -3.95
N THR A 244 4.80 12.92 -3.03
CA THR A 244 5.94 12.02 -3.22
C THR A 244 5.83 10.87 -2.20
N SER A 245 5.71 9.64 -2.69
CA SER A 245 5.51 8.47 -1.82
C SER A 245 5.83 7.16 -2.57
N PRO A 246 6.01 6.03 -1.90
CA PRO A 246 6.18 4.72 -2.55
C PRO A 246 5.08 4.37 -3.57
N HIS A 247 3.87 4.89 -3.40
CA HIS A 247 2.80 4.70 -4.38
C HIS A 247 3.06 5.39 -5.71
N VAL A 248 3.78 6.53 -5.71
CA VAL A 248 4.18 7.21 -6.94
C VAL A 248 5.12 6.34 -7.77
N LEU A 249 6.13 5.70 -7.15
CA LEU A 249 7.03 4.76 -7.85
C LEU A 249 6.25 3.59 -8.46
N ARG A 250 5.28 3.05 -7.74
CA ARG A 250 4.41 1.99 -8.27
C ARG A 250 3.52 2.47 -9.42
N HIS A 251 2.99 3.69 -9.37
CA HIS A 251 2.27 4.28 -10.50
C HIS A 251 3.19 4.54 -11.69
N THR A 252 4.41 5.02 -11.43
CA THR A 252 5.46 5.22 -12.45
C THR A 252 5.80 3.90 -13.14
N PHE A 253 6.02 2.82 -12.38
CA PHE A 253 6.20 1.49 -12.93
C PHE A 253 5.05 1.09 -13.88
N ALA A 254 3.80 1.21 -13.42
CA ALA A 254 2.64 0.84 -14.23
C ALA A 254 2.54 1.68 -15.52
N THR A 255 2.75 2.99 -15.41
CA THR A 255 2.67 3.93 -16.53
C THR A 255 3.77 3.67 -17.54
N HIS A 256 5.01 3.48 -17.09
CA HIS A 256 6.14 3.20 -17.98
C HIS A 256 5.97 1.87 -18.72
N LEU A 257 5.51 0.80 -18.05
CA LEU A 257 5.20 -0.46 -18.73
C LEU A 257 4.11 -0.26 -19.80
N SER A 258 3.02 0.43 -19.45
CA SER A 258 1.91 0.68 -20.40
C SER A 258 2.36 1.54 -21.59
N ASN A 259 3.14 2.59 -21.35
CA ASN A 259 3.67 3.47 -22.40
C ASN A 259 4.65 2.72 -23.34
N ASN A 260 5.34 1.70 -22.84
CA ASN A 260 6.23 0.84 -23.61
C ASN A 260 5.49 -0.37 -24.25
N GLY A 261 4.16 -0.33 -24.30
CA GLY A 261 3.34 -1.30 -25.01
C GLY A 261 3.01 -2.58 -24.24
N ALA A 262 3.18 -2.61 -22.93
CA ALA A 262 2.72 -3.75 -22.12
C ALA A 262 1.18 -3.77 -22.07
N GLU A 263 0.60 -4.94 -22.25
CA GLU A 263 -0.84 -5.14 -22.13
C GLU A 263 -1.33 -4.82 -20.71
N LEU A 264 -2.47 -4.14 -20.62
CA LEU A 264 -3.04 -3.70 -19.34
C LEU A 264 -3.28 -4.85 -18.36
N ASN A 265 -3.64 -6.03 -18.86
CA ASN A 265 -3.85 -7.22 -18.02
C ASN A 265 -2.54 -7.72 -17.41
N ALA A 266 -1.45 -7.74 -18.18
CA ALA A 266 -0.13 -8.10 -17.68
C ALA A 266 0.37 -7.12 -16.61
N VAL A 267 0.15 -5.81 -16.80
CA VAL A 267 0.49 -4.80 -15.80
C VAL A 267 -0.33 -5.00 -14.51
N LYS A 268 -1.64 -5.29 -14.63
CA LYS A 268 -2.51 -5.60 -13.47
C LYS A 268 -2.03 -6.85 -12.73
N GLU A 269 -1.60 -7.87 -13.44
CA GLU A 269 -1.10 -9.13 -12.89
C GLU A 269 0.21 -8.92 -12.12
N LEU A 270 1.20 -8.25 -12.72
CA LEU A 270 2.45 -7.86 -12.05
C LEU A 270 2.18 -7.04 -10.77
N LEU A 271 1.20 -6.17 -10.81
CA LEU A 271 0.82 -5.36 -9.65
C LEU A 271 0.00 -6.12 -8.61
N GLY A 272 -0.58 -7.26 -8.92
CA GLY A 272 -1.44 -8.03 -8.01
C GLY A 272 -2.73 -7.26 -7.66
N HIS A 273 -3.48 -6.79 -8.66
CA HIS A 273 -4.80 -6.20 -8.48
C HIS A 273 -5.84 -7.32 -8.32
N ALA A 274 -6.59 -7.29 -7.21
CA ALA A 274 -7.53 -8.35 -6.78
C ALA A 274 -8.86 -8.41 -7.56
N SER A 275 -9.07 -7.63 -8.60
CA SER A 275 -10.30 -7.66 -9.40
C SER A 275 -10.02 -8.27 -10.77
N LEU A 276 -10.22 -9.49 -10.90
CA LEU A 276 -10.61 -10.41 -11.95
C LEU A 276 -9.91 -11.75 -11.71
N ALA A 277 -10.76 -12.75 -11.42
CA ALA A 277 -10.44 -14.16 -11.26
C ALA A 277 -9.58 -14.55 -10.04
N SER A 278 -10.28 -15.07 -9.05
CA SER A 278 -9.89 -16.14 -8.17
C SER A 278 -8.80 -17.04 -8.76
N THR A 279 -7.71 -17.21 -7.99
CA THR A 279 -6.83 -18.39 -8.08
C THR A 279 -6.40 -18.77 -9.50
N GLN A 280 -5.74 -17.85 -10.23
CA GLN A 280 -4.91 -18.30 -11.32
C GLN A 280 -3.68 -18.99 -10.72
N VAL A 281 -3.63 -20.30 -10.87
CA VAL A 281 -2.41 -21.08 -10.68
C VAL A 281 -1.40 -20.52 -11.68
N TYR A 282 -0.34 -19.89 -11.19
CA TYR A 282 0.75 -19.40 -12.04
C TYR A 282 1.38 -20.63 -12.72
N THR A 283 1.05 -20.84 -13.98
CA THR A 283 1.73 -21.84 -14.80
C THR A 283 3.09 -21.28 -15.24
N HIS A 284 4.05 -22.15 -15.53
CA HIS A 284 5.35 -21.72 -16.06
C HIS A 284 5.20 -20.82 -17.29
N ASN A 285 4.26 -21.11 -18.19
CA ASN A 285 3.97 -20.30 -19.38
C ASN A 285 3.54 -18.86 -19.05
N THR A 286 2.75 -18.65 -17.99
CA THR A 286 2.32 -17.31 -17.57
C THR A 286 3.49 -16.51 -17.01
N ILE A 287 4.37 -17.14 -16.24
CA ILE A 287 5.56 -16.48 -15.67
C ILE A 287 6.53 -16.08 -16.78
N ASP A 288 6.77 -16.94 -17.77
CA ASP A 288 7.65 -16.65 -18.89
C ASP A 288 7.10 -15.52 -19.78
N GLN A 289 5.80 -15.45 -19.98
CA GLN A 289 5.16 -14.31 -20.64
C GLN A 289 5.36 -13.01 -19.87
N LEU A 290 5.16 -13.03 -18.55
CA LEU A 290 5.38 -11.85 -17.70
C LEU A 290 6.85 -11.41 -17.71
N LYS A 291 7.82 -12.36 -17.73
CA LYS A 291 9.25 -12.05 -17.88
C LYS A 291 9.54 -11.37 -19.23
N LYS A 292 9.00 -11.89 -20.32
CA LYS A 292 9.17 -11.28 -21.65
C LYS A 292 8.60 -9.87 -21.71
N ILE A 293 7.40 -9.66 -21.17
CA ILE A 293 6.75 -8.35 -21.11
C ILE A 293 7.56 -7.40 -20.23
N HIS A 294 7.97 -7.83 -19.04
CA HIS A 294 8.78 -7.02 -18.12
C HIS A 294 10.10 -6.63 -18.78
N LYS A 295 10.84 -7.60 -19.33
CA LYS A 295 12.12 -7.36 -20.02
C LYS A 295 11.99 -6.42 -21.22
N ARG A 296 10.91 -6.51 -21.99
CA ARG A 296 10.69 -5.68 -23.18
C ARG A 296 10.19 -4.27 -22.84
N ALA A 297 9.34 -4.16 -21.85
CA ALA A 297 8.59 -2.94 -21.58
C ALA A 297 9.12 -2.13 -20.37
N HIS A 298 9.83 -2.78 -19.44
CA HIS A 298 10.39 -2.06 -18.29
C HIS A 298 11.78 -1.49 -18.62
N PRO A 299 12.08 -0.21 -18.30
CA PRO A 299 13.37 0.43 -18.58
C PRO A 299 14.58 -0.26 -17.90
N LYS A 300 14.33 -1.01 -16.82
CA LYS A 300 15.32 -1.85 -16.10
C LYS A 300 14.95 -3.33 -16.11
N GLY A 301 14.24 -3.80 -17.12
CA GLY A 301 13.80 -5.18 -17.30
C GLY A 301 14.85 -6.14 -17.87
#